data_42a32aad0eef98ba56445369c7c4ccf4
#
_entry.id   42a32aad0eef98ba56445369c7c4ccf4
#
_cell.length_a   1.000
_cell.length_b   1.000
_cell.length_c   1.000
_cell.angle_alpha   90.00
_cell.angle_beta   90.00
_cell.angle_gamma   90.00
#
_symmetry.space_group_name_H-M   'P 1'
#
loop_
_entity.id
_entity.type
_entity.pdbx_description
1 polymer ?
#
loop_
_entity_poly.entity_id
_entity_poly.type
_entity_poly.pdbx_seq_one_letter_code
_entity_poly.pdbx_strand_id
1 'polypeptide(L)'
;MRKFISELILIGVVIIWGLAFIWQNIASKVLGPLTVVGLRSLIAVVFITIVAFLVPTLYKSQEPKWVGQISSSKKLWLGVMCGVVLFLAMYIQQIGIGMTTAGKAGFITVLYICIVPFIGVFLGNKLNKFFIIGLILAVVGFYLLSVKEEFSLGL
;
A
#
# COMPACT_ATOMS: atom_id res chain seq x y z
N MET A 1 16.78 12.68 -17.87
CA MET A 1 16.70 13.23 -16.50
C MET A 1 15.34 12.95 -15.82
N ARG A 2 14.19 13.32 -16.40
CA ARG A 2 12.88 13.09 -15.73
C ARG A 2 12.59 11.62 -15.39
N LYS A 3 12.87 10.65 -16.27
CA LYS A 3 12.66 9.22 -15.99
C LYS A 3 13.51 8.73 -14.80
N PHE A 4 14.78 9.07 -14.78
CA PHE A 4 15.71 8.67 -13.71
C PHE A 4 15.28 9.22 -12.34
N ILE A 5 14.84 10.48 -12.27
CA ILE A 5 14.31 11.08 -11.04
C ILE A 5 13.03 10.35 -10.58
N SER A 6 12.13 10.00 -11.50
CA SER A 6 10.92 9.24 -11.16
C SER A 6 11.25 7.85 -10.61
N GLU A 7 12.25 7.18 -11.17
CA GLU A 7 12.72 5.87 -10.69
C GLU A 7 13.33 5.96 -9.29
N LEU A 8 14.15 7.00 -9.03
CA LEU A 8 14.71 7.25 -7.69
C LEU A 8 13.62 7.54 -6.65
N ILE A 9 12.61 8.32 -7.01
CA ILE A 9 11.48 8.60 -6.13
C ILE A 9 10.71 7.30 -5.82
N LEU A 10 10.49 6.45 -6.82
CA LEU A 10 9.82 5.16 -6.61
C LEU A 10 10.61 4.24 -5.67
N ILE A 11 11.94 4.18 -5.83
CA ILE A 11 12.80 3.42 -4.91
C ILE A 11 12.68 3.97 -3.49
N GLY A 12 12.72 5.29 -3.31
CA GLY A 12 12.52 5.92 -2.02
C GLY A 12 11.17 5.57 -1.37
N VAL A 13 10.09 5.60 -2.15
CA VAL A 13 8.76 5.21 -1.69
C VAL A 13 8.72 3.74 -1.24
N VAL A 14 9.33 2.84 -1.99
CA VAL A 14 9.38 1.40 -1.65
C VAL A 14 10.15 1.17 -0.35
N ILE A 15 11.28 1.86 -0.14
CA ILE A 15 12.06 1.79 1.11
C ILE A 15 11.22 2.27 2.30
N ILE A 16 10.58 3.44 2.17
CA ILE A 16 9.73 4.00 3.23
C ILE A 16 8.58 3.04 3.54
N TRP A 17 7.97 2.46 2.53
CA TRP A 17 6.85 1.52 2.71
C TRP A 17 7.30 0.22 3.38
N GLY A 18 8.46 -0.33 3.00
CA GLY A 18 9.05 -1.49 3.66
C GLY A 18 9.34 -1.24 5.15
N LEU A 19 9.94 -0.10 5.47
CA LEU A 19 10.19 0.32 6.86
C LEU A 19 8.88 0.48 7.65
N ALA A 20 7.80 0.91 7.02
CA ALA A 20 6.50 1.06 7.66
C ALA A 20 5.97 -0.27 8.24
N PHE A 21 6.24 -1.41 7.61
CA PHE A 21 5.85 -2.72 8.15
C PHE A 21 6.58 -3.05 9.45
N ILE A 22 7.86 -2.70 9.55
CA ILE A 22 8.67 -2.91 10.75
C ILE A 22 8.10 -2.09 11.91
N TRP A 23 7.84 -0.80 11.68
CA TRP A 23 7.26 0.08 12.70
C TRP A 23 5.85 -0.34 13.12
N GLN A 24 5.02 -0.77 12.18
CA GLN A 24 3.68 -1.28 12.46
C GLN A 24 3.73 -2.57 13.30
N ASN A 25 4.67 -3.48 13.02
CA ASN A 25 4.85 -4.69 13.81
C ASN A 25 5.31 -4.39 15.22
N ILE A 26 6.27 -3.46 15.40
CA ILE A 26 6.72 -3.01 16.74
C ILE A 26 5.57 -2.36 17.50
N ALA A 27 4.82 -1.46 16.87
CA ALA A 27 3.70 -0.78 17.48
C ALA A 27 2.57 -1.75 17.89
N SER A 28 2.33 -2.81 17.11
CA SER A 28 1.33 -3.84 17.42
C SER A 28 1.64 -4.65 18.68
N LYS A 29 2.88 -4.65 19.13
CA LYS A 29 3.27 -5.33 20.40
C LYS A 29 2.83 -4.57 21.65
N VAL A 30 2.61 -3.26 21.51
CA VAL A 30 2.28 -2.35 22.62
C VAL A 30 0.86 -1.80 22.50
N LEU A 31 0.42 -1.52 21.28
CA LEU A 31 -0.86 -0.88 20.98
C LEU A 31 -1.80 -1.84 20.26
N GLY A 32 -3.09 -1.73 20.54
CA GLY A 32 -4.11 -2.48 19.80
C GLY A 32 -4.18 -2.04 18.32
N PRO A 33 -4.62 -2.95 17.42
CA PRO A 33 -4.68 -2.68 15.98
C PRO A 33 -5.46 -1.40 15.61
N LEU A 34 -6.57 -1.16 16.30
CA LEU A 34 -7.41 0.02 16.11
C LEU A 34 -6.66 1.32 16.44
N THR A 35 -5.90 1.31 17.54
CA THR A 35 -5.11 2.47 17.98
C THR A 35 -4.01 2.79 16.97
N VAL A 36 -3.31 1.78 16.47
CA VAL A 36 -2.24 1.96 15.46
C VAL A 36 -2.83 2.54 14.18
N VAL A 37 -3.93 1.98 13.66
CA VAL A 37 -4.59 2.48 12.46
C VAL A 37 -5.16 3.88 12.68
N GLY A 38 -5.78 4.14 13.84
CA GLY A 38 -6.33 5.45 14.17
C GLY A 38 -5.26 6.54 14.21
N LEU A 39 -4.17 6.31 14.95
CA LEU A 39 -3.08 7.29 15.07
C LEU A 39 -2.42 7.59 13.72
N ARG A 40 -2.08 6.55 12.94
CA ARG A 40 -1.49 6.76 11.60
C ARG A 40 -2.42 7.52 10.66
N SER A 41 -3.73 7.26 10.73
CA SER A 41 -4.71 7.96 9.91
C SER A 41 -4.86 9.42 10.32
N LEU A 42 -4.86 9.74 11.61
CA LEU A 42 -4.87 11.11 12.11
C LEU A 42 -3.63 11.89 11.64
N ILE A 43 -2.44 11.30 11.80
CA ILE A 43 -1.19 11.92 11.32
C ILE A 43 -1.25 12.16 9.81
N ALA A 44 -1.74 11.17 9.04
CA ALA A 44 -1.88 11.30 7.60
C ALA A 44 -2.85 12.43 7.20
N VAL A 45 -4.00 12.55 7.87
CA VAL A 45 -4.96 13.63 7.62
C VAL A 45 -4.34 14.99 7.88
N VAL A 46 -3.65 15.16 9.02
CA VAL A 46 -2.97 16.43 9.35
C VAL A 46 -1.92 16.76 8.29
N PHE A 47 -1.08 15.78 7.92
CA PHE A 47 -0.03 15.98 6.93
C PHE A 47 -0.60 16.33 5.55
N ILE A 48 -1.60 15.57 5.06
CA ILE A 48 -2.23 15.83 3.76
C ILE A 48 -2.91 17.20 3.75
N THR A 49 -3.56 17.58 4.85
CA THR A 49 -4.19 18.89 4.99
C THR A 49 -3.15 20.02 4.88
N ILE A 50 -2.03 19.90 5.59
CA ILE A 50 -0.93 20.88 5.51
C ILE A 50 -0.40 20.97 4.08
N VAL A 51 -0.14 19.83 3.43
CA VAL A 51 0.37 19.81 2.04
C VAL A 51 -0.64 20.41 1.07
N ALA A 52 -1.93 20.16 1.24
CA ALA A 52 -2.97 20.72 0.39
C ALA A 52 -3.06 22.26 0.52
N PHE A 53 -2.81 22.80 1.72
CA PHE A 53 -2.75 24.25 1.94
C PHE A 53 -1.47 24.88 1.37
N LEU A 54 -0.33 24.23 1.55
CA LEU A 54 0.97 24.80 1.15
C LEU A 54 1.22 24.68 -0.37
N VAL A 55 0.68 23.64 -1.02
CA VAL A 55 0.93 23.36 -2.44
C VAL A 55 -0.37 23.12 -3.20
N PRO A 56 -1.25 24.14 -3.30
CA PRO A 56 -2.54 23.98 -3.99
C PRO A 56 -2.41 23.63 -5.47
N THR A 57 -1.27 23.92 -6.09
CA THR A 57 -0.95 23.56 -7.48
C THR A 57 -0.85 22.04 -7.69
N LEU A 58 -0.38 21.29 -6.71
CA LEU A 58 -0.34 19.82 -6.81
C LEU A 58 -1.74 19.20 -6.84
N TYR A 59 -2.69 19.85 -6.20
CA TYR A 59 -4.07 19.36 -6.12
C TYR A 59 -4.87 19.68 -7.40
N LYS A 60 -4.73 20.88 -7.96
CA LYS A 60 -5.44 21.33 -9.16
C LYS A 60 -4.99 20.65 -10.45
N SER A 61 -3.74 20.23 -10.54
CA SER A 61 -3.12 19.71 -11.76
C SER A 61 -3.47 18.24 -12.08
N GLN A 62 -4.04 17.50 -11.12
CA GLN A 62 -4.22 16.06 -11.20
C GLN A 62 -5.68 15.61 -11.32
N GLU A 63 -6.66 16.52 -11.26
CA GLU A 63 -8.05 16.12 -11.37
C GLU A 63 -8.37 15.70 -12.82
N PRO A 64 -8.76 14.43 -13.04
CA PRO A 64 -9.26 14.01 -14.33
C PRO A 64 -10.51 14.82 -14.72
N LYS A 65 -10.64 15.20 -15.98
CA LYS A 65 -11.75 16.04 -16.47
C LYS A 65 -13.15 15.49 -16.11
N TRP A 66 -13.29 14.18 -16.03
CA TRP A 66 -14.55 13.52 -15.66
C TRP A 66 -14.91 13.74 -14.17
N VAL A 67 -13.93 13.96 -13.30
CA VAL A 67 -14.19 14.27 -11.87
C VAL A 67 -14.85 15.64 -11.73
N GLY A 68 -14.50 16.60 -12.58
CA GLY A 68 -15.13 17.92 -12.63
C GLY A 68 -16.64 17.87 -12.92
N GLN A 69 -17.11 16.83 -13.62
CA GLN A 69 -18.52 16.65 -14.00
C GLN A 69 -19.37 16.01 -12.88
N ILE A 70 -18.75 15.49 -11.82
CA ILE A 70 -19.45 14.85 -10.71
C ILE A 70 -19.89 15.90 -9.69
N SER A 71 -21.14 15.84 -9.26
CA SER A 71 -21.67 16.69 -8.18
C SER A 71 -20.86 16.55 -6.89
N SER A 72 -20.65 17.64 -6.16
CA SER A 72 -19.90 17.69 -4.90
C SER A 72 -20.41 16.67 -3.88
N SER A 73 -21.71 16.48 -3.76
CA SER A 73 -22.31 15.47 -2.86
C SER A 73 -21.93 14.04 -3.25
N LYS A 74 -21.89 13.74 -4.55
CA LYS A 74 -21.45 12.43 -5.04
C LYS A 74 -19.96 12.21 -4.81
N LYS A 75 -19.12 13.23 -4.98
CA LYS A 75 -17.68 13.17 -4.67
C LYS A 75 -17.46 12.85 -3.21
N LEU A 76 -18.18 13.52 -2.32
CA LEU A 76 -18.09 13.28 -0.88
C LEU A 76 -18.51 11.84 -0.53
N TRP A 77 -19.62 11.38 -1.08
CA TRP A 77 -20.13 10.02 -0.85
C TRP A 77 -19.12 8.94 -1.33
N LEU A 78 -18.59 9.10 -2.52
CA LEU A 78 -17.56 8.21 -3.06
C LEU A 78 -16.29 8.24 -2.18
N GLY A 79 -15.87 9.41 -1.73
CA GLY A 79 -14.74 9.54 -0.81
C GLY A 79 -14.97 8.83 0.52
N VAL A 80 -16.15 8.97 1.11
CA VAL A 80 -16.53 8.28 2.35
C VAL A 80 -16.54 6.77 2.15
N MET A 81 -17.15 6.27 1.06
CA MET A 81 -17.18 4.83 0.76
C MET A 81 -15.77 4.26 0.57
N CYS A 82 -14.93 4.94 -0.22
CA CYS A 82 -13.53 4.54 -0.37
C CYS A 82 -12.77 4.56 0.96
N GLY A 83 -13.01 5.58 1.78
CA GLY A 83 -12.40 5.71 3.11
C GLY A 83 -12.79 4.58 4.05
N VAL A 84 -14.06 4.18 4.07
CA VAL A 84 -14.54 3.05 4.88
C VAL A 84 -13.91 1.74 4.43
N VAL A 85 -13.90 1.47 3.13
CA VAL A 85 -13.29 0.24 2.58
C VAL A 85 -11.79 0.20 2.89
N LEU A 86 -11.10 1.32 2.70
CA LEU A 86 -9.67 1.43 2.99
C LEU A 86 -9.37 1.25 4.49
N PHE A 87 -10.19 1.84 5.36
CA PHE A 87 -10.06 1.68 6.80
C PHE A 87 -10.21 0.22 7.22
N LEU A 88 -11.23 -0.48 6.72
CA LEU A 88 -11.45 -1.89 7.00
C LEU A 88 -10.27 -2.75 6.50
N ALA A 89 -9.78 -2.49 5.30
CA ALA A 89 -8.61 -3.18 4.75
C ALA A 89 -7.36 -2.97 5.62
N MET A 90 -7.09 -1.73 6.02
CA MET A 90 -5.96 -1.39 6.90
C MET A 90 -6.10 -2.01 8.29
N TYR A 91 -7.32 -2.06 8.83
CA TYR A 91 -7.59 -2.65 10.14
C TYR A 91 -7.33 -4.15 10.14
N ILE A 92 -7.86 -4.87 9.15
CA ILE A 92 -7.63 -6.32 8.99
C ILE A 92 -6.13 -6.59 8.74
N GLN A 93 -5.48 -5.79 7.91
CA GLN A 93 -4.03 -5.89 7.66
C GLN A 93 -3.24 -5.68 8.95
N GLN A 94 -3.61 -4.72 9.80
CA GLN A 94 -2.92 -4.42 11.05
C GLN A 94 -3.04 -5.56 12.06
N ILE A 95 -4.19 -6.24 12.12
CA ILE A 95 -4.36 -7.48 12.89
C ILE A 95 -3.36 -8.53 12.40
N GLY A 96 -3.31 -8.76 11.09
CA GLY A 96 -2.38 -9.71 10.48
C GLY A 96 -0.91 -9.39 10.77
N ILE A 97 -0.52 -8.11 10.72
CA ILE A 97 0.84 -7.66 11.06
C ILE A 97 1.20 -7.96 12.51
N GLY A 98 0.25 -7.81 13.44
CA GLY A 98 0.44 -8.13 14.86
C GLY A 98 0.58 -9.63 15.14
N MET A 99 0.06 -10.49 14.27
CA MET A 99 0.07 -11.95 14.42
C MET A 99 1.26 -12.65 13.74
N THR A 100 2.11 -11.90 13.02
CA THR A 100 3.22 -12.47 12.25
C THR A 100 4.44 -11.55 12.24
N THR A 101 5.50 -11.94 11.54
CA THR A 101 6.68 -11.08 11.36
C THR A 101 6.42 -9.99 10.31
N ALA A 102 7.17 -8.88 10.40
CA ALA A 102 7.06 -7.79 9.43
C ALA A 102 7.36 -8.27 7.98
N GLY A 103 8.30 -9.21 7.82
CA GLY A 103 8.63 -9.80 6.52
C GLY A 103 7.46 -10.59 5.94
N LYS A 104 6.87 -11.51 6.72
CA LYS A 104 5.71 -12.31 6.29
C LYS A 104 4.49 -11.43 5.98
N ALA A 105 4.22 -10.42 6.82
CA ALA A 105 3.13 -9.47 6.59
C ALA A 105 3.34 -8.65 5.31
N GLY A 106 4.55 -8.15 5.10
CA GLY A 106 4.92 -7.44 3.87
C GLY A 106 4.70 -8.29 2.63
N PHE A 107 5.09 -9.56 2.69
CA PHE A 107 4.89 -10.49 1.58
C PHE A 107 3.43 -10.77 1.26
N ILE A 108 2.64 -11.13 2.25
CA ILE A 108 1.20 -11.38 2.03
C ILE A 108 0.57 -10.14 1.39
N THR A 109 1.00 -8.95 1.84
CA THR A 109 0.54 -7.70 1.23
C THR A 109 0.98 -7.60 -0.24
N VAL A 110 2.24 -7.91 -0.57
CA VAL A 110 2.74 -7.84 -1.96
C VAL A 110 2.04 -8.84 -2.89
N LEU A 111 1.43 -9.91 -2.37
CA LEU A 111 0.66 -10.86 -3.20
C LEU A 111 -0.49 -10.21 -4.01
N TYR A 112 -0.98 -9.03 -3.62
CA TYR A 112 -1.97 -8.33 -4.44
C TYR A 112 -1.41 -7.95 -5.83
N ILE A 113 -0.09 -7.80 -5.97
CA ILE A 113 0.56 -7.59 -7.27
C ILE A 113 0.28 -8.75 -8.23
N CYS A 114 0.09 -9.95 -7.69
CA CYS A 114 -0.32 -11.12 -8.47
C CYS A 114 -1.82 -11.08 -8.78
N ILE A 115 -2.62 -10.79 -7.77
CA ILE A 115 -4.09 -10.86 -7.83
C ILE A 115 -4.66 -9.83 -8.81
N VAL A 116 -4.19 -8.58 -8.75
CA VAL A 116 -4.72 -7.48 -9.58
C VAL A 116 -4.61 -7.75 -11.08
N PRO A 117 -3.46 -8.19 -11.63
CA PRO A 117 -3.37 -8.56 -13.04
C PRO A 117 -4.19 -9.78 -13.42
N PHE A 118 -4.32 -10.78 -12.52
CA PHE A 118 -5.22 -11.91 -12.77
C PHE A 118 -6.66 -11.45 -12.98
N ILE A 119 -7.16 -10.58 -12.11
CA ILE A 119 -8.49 -9.97 -12.28
C ILE A 119 -8.53 -9.19 -13.60
N GLY A 120 -7.47 -8.48 -13.97
CA GLY A 120 -7.36 -7.75 -15.23
C GLY A 120 -7.48 -8.66 -16.46
N VAL A 121 -6.97 -9.90 -16.40
CA VAL A 121 -7.13 -10.88 -17.48
C VAL A 121 -8.59 -11.29 -17.66
N PHE A 122 -9.30 -11.54 -16.58
CA PHE A 122 -10.74 -11.82 -16.62
C PHE A 122 -11.55 -10.66 -17.22
N LEU A 123 -11.04 -9.44 -17.11
CA LEU A 123 -11.62 -8.23 -17.72
C LEU A 123 -11.13 -7.99 -19.16
N GLY A 124 -10.38 -8.94 -19.77
CA GLY A 124 -9.93 -8.89 -21.16
C GLY A 124 -8.55 -8.23 -21.36
N ASN A 125 -7.81 -7.88 -20.32
CA ASN A 125 -6.46 -7.34 -20.44
C ASN A 125 -5.46 -8.44 -20.81
N LYS A 126 -4.50 -8.10 -21.68
CA LYS A 126 -3.42 -9.02 -22.08
C LYS A 126 -2.23 -8.84 -21.13
N LEU A 127 -1.72 -9.93 -20.54
CA LEU A 127 -0.49 -9.91 -19.74
C LEU A 127 0.73 -9.84 -20.64
N ASN A 128 1.68 -8.97 -20.30
CA ASN A 128 2.99 -8.93 -20.92
C ASN A 128 3.86 -10.08 -20.39
N LYS A 129 4.61 -10.75 -21.28
CA LYS A 129 5.54 -11.83 -20.91
C LYS A 129 6.56 -11.42 -19.85
N PHE A 130 7.07 -10.20 -19.92
CA PHE A 130 8.00 -9.65 -18.92
C PHE A 130 7.35 -9.50 -17.54
N PHE A 131 6.06 -9.21 -17.50
CA PHE A 131 5.30 -9.15 -16.26
C PHE A 131 5.21 -10.54 -15.60
N ILE A 132 4.95 -11.60 -16.38
CA ILE A 132 4.88 -12.98 -15.87
C ILE A 132 6.23 -13.41 -15.28
N ILE A 133 7.33 -13.11 -15.97
CA ILE A 133 8.69 -13.42 -15.49
C ILE A 133 8.97 -12.69 -14.18
N GLY A 134 8.67 -11.39 -14.10
CA GLY A 134 8.82 -10.60 -12.88
C GLY A 134 8.00 -11.14 -11.71
N LEU A 135 6.77 -11.61 -11.99
CA LEU A 135 5.88 -12.22 -11.02
C LEU A 135 6.47 -13.51 -10.45
N ILE A 136 6.96 -14.41 -11.32
CA ILE A 136 7.60 -15.66 -10.90
C ILE A 136 8.82 -15.36 -10.03
N LEU A 137 9.68 -14.43 -10.46
CA LEU A 137 10.86 -14.02 -9.68
C LEU A 137 10.48 -13.45 -8.32
N ALA A 138 9.41 -12.63 -8.25
CA ALA A 138 8.92 -12.09 -6.99
C ALA A 138 8.44 -13.20 -6.04
N VAL A 139 7.67 -14.17 -6.52
CA VAL A 139 7.18 -15.29 -5.72
C VAL A 139 8.33 -16.17 -5.22
N VAL A 140 9.30 -16.50 -6.10
CA VAL A 140 10.48 -17.29 -5.75
C VAL A 140 11.36 -16.55 -4.73
N GLY A 141 11.66 -15.28 -4.97
CA GLY A 141 12.47 -14.45 -4.05
C GLY A 141 11.85 -14.40 -2.66
N PHE A 142 10.54 -14.31 -2.62
CA PHE A 142 9.81 -14.31 -1.37
C PHE A 142 9.72 -15.68 -0.67
N TYR A 143 9.50 -16.75 -1.40
CA TYR A 143 9.58 -18.08 -0.83
C TYR A 143 10.92 -18.30 -0.12
N LEU A 144 12.02 -17.90 -0.78
CA LEU A 144 13.36 -17.97 -0.19
C LEU A 144 13.51 -17.12 1.09
N LEU A 145 12.89 -15.95 1.13
CA LEU A 145 12.90 -15.09 2.31
C LEU A 145 12.13 -15.73 3.48
N SER A 146 10.97 -16.29 3.20
CA SER A 146 10.11 -16.92 4.23
C SER A 146 10.73 -18.17 4.83
N VAL A 147 11.36 -19.01 4.02
CA VAL A 147 12.04 -20.24 4.49
C VAL A 147 13.23 -19.89 5.39
N LYS A 148 13.96 -18.83 5.08
CA LYS A 148 15.12 -18.40 5.88
C LYS A 148 14.73 -17.88 7.27
N GLU A 149 13.57 -17.26 7.41
CA GLU A 149 13.06 -16.82 8.72
C GLU A 149 12.66 -18.00 9.64
N GLU A 150 12.14 -19.08 9.11
CA GLU A 150 11.83 -20.29 9.90
C GLU A 150 13.09 -20.98 10.40
N PHE A 151 14.18 -20.94 9.63
CA PHE A 151 15.45 -21.54 9.99
C PHE A 151 16.23 -20.75 11.06
N SER A 152 15.99 -19.45 11.15
CA SER A 152 16.67 -18.59 12.15
C SER A 152 15.99 -18.57 13.53
N LEU A 153 14.75 -19.05 13.63
CA LEU A 153 14.01 -19.13 14.91
C LEU A 153 14.17 -20.50 15.61
N GLY A 154 14.89 -21.43 15.01
CA GLY A 154 15.16 -22.76 15.54
C GLY A 154 16.53 -22.91 16.21
N LEU A 155 17.26 -21.84 16.45
CA LEU A 155 18.49 -21.74 17.21
C LEU A 155 18.32 -20.68 18.31
#